data_695c4390f47d27dcca08761c7dcc15e4
#
_entry.id   695c4390f47d27dcca08761c7dcc15e4
#
_cell.length_a   1.000
_cell.length_b   1.000
_cell.length_c   1.000
_cell.angle_alpha   90.00
_cell.angle_beta   90.00
_cell.angle_gamma   90.00
#
_symmetry.space_group_name_H-M   'P 1'
#
loop_
_entity.id
_entity.type
_entity.pdbx_description
1 polymer ?
#
loop_
_entity_poly.entity_id
_entity_poly.type
_entity_poly.pdbx_seq_one_letter_code
_entity_poly.pdbx_strand_id
1 'polypeptide(L)'
;MIPGVLYGRGQTPHAICVDERELRRVLTGDHGLHAILDVTLDGQKTSHASILKDYQVDPIRGHLIHIDLQEVRLDQPIQAQVVVELVGDPEGVKEGGVLSQVQREINVEALPLEIPERLELDVSGMAIGDTLRLADLPPREGVTYLDNPEETVLATVTMPTQIVEPEPEEEELAEGEELPEGVEVPEGEEAPEGAAEAPAEPEAGAAGEQGTAE
;
A
#
# COMPACT_ATOMS: atom_id res chain seq x y z
N MET A 1 20.05 -6.99 9.53
CA MET A 1 20.59 -6.14 8.45
C MET A 1 19.56 -6.12 7.33
N ILE A 2 19.27 -4.94 6.83
CA ILE A 2 18.25 -4.70 5.81
C ILE A 2 19.00 -4.32 4.54
N PRO A 3 18.75 -4.98 3.40
CA PRO A 3 19.27 -4.56 2.11
C PRO A 3 18.57 -3.29 1.64
N GLY A 4 19.28 -2.47 0.91
CA GLY A 4 18.75 -1.24 0.35
C GLY A 4 19.59 -0.70 -0.78
N VAL A 5 19.11 0.38 -1.38
CA VAL A 5 19.79 1.08 -2.45
C VAL A 5 19.92 2.55 -2.07
N LEU A 6 21.14 3.08 -2.22
CA LEU A 6 21.41 4.51 -2.12
C LEU A 6 21.60 5.03 -3.54
N TYR A 7 20.76 5.98 -3.97
CA TYR A 7 20.86 6.61 -5.26
C TYR A 7 20.71 8.14 -5.15
N GLY A 8 21.24 8.86 -6.11
CA GLY A 8 21.19 10.31 -6.14
C GLY A 8 21.42 10.87 -7.53
N ARG A 9 21.25 12.17 -7.69
CA ARG A 9 21.44 12.83 -8.97
C ARG A 9 22.90 12.73 -9.41
N GLY A 10 23.14 11.94 -10.47
CA GLY A 10 24.43 11.88 -11.18
C GLY A 10 25.47 10.93 -10.60
N GLN A 11 25.11 10.17 -9.59
CA GLN A 11 25.96 9.10 -9.06
C GLN A 11 25.40 7.72 -9.43
N THR A 12 26.28 6.73 -9.53
CA THR A 12 25.87 5.33 -9.71
C THR A 12 25.18 4.83 -8.45
N PRO A 13 24.05 4.13 -8.56
CA PRO A 13 23.39 3.53 -7.40
C PRO A 13 24.33 2.59 -6.65
N HIS A 14 24.33 2.68 -5.35
CA HIS A 14 25.10 1.81 -4.46
C HIS A 14 24.15 0.86 -3.71
N ALA A 15 24.42 -0.44 -3.81
CA ALA A 15 23.77 -1.41 -2.94
C ALA A 15 24.34 -1.28 -1.53
N ILE A 16 23.47 -1.14 -0.56
CA ILE A 16 23.83 -0.94 0.85
C ILE A 16 23.17 -2.02 1.73
N CYS A 17 23.71 -2.18 2.93
CA CYS A 17 23.12 -3.03 3.94
C CYS A 17 23.18 -2.28 5.28
N VAL A 18 22.03 -2.02 5.89
CA VAL A 18 21.89 -1.19 7.09
C VAL A 18 21.43 -2.04 8.26
N ASP A 19 21.87 -1.69 9.48
CA ASP A 19 21.36 -2.34 10.68
C ASP A 19 19.93 -1.85 10.99
N GLU A 20 18.99 -2.80 11.14
CA GLU A 20 17.59 -2.50 11.41
C GLU A 20 17.40 -1.67 12.68
N ARG A 21 18.19 -1.92 13.71
CA ARG A 21 18.04 -1.24 15.00
C ARG A 21 18.46 0.22 14.93
N GLU A 22 19.53 0.50 14.19
CA GLU A 22 20.04 1.86 13.99
C GLU A 22 19.04 2.65 13.15
N LEU A 23 18.60 2.09 12.03
CA LEU A 23 17.60 2.71 11.18
C LEU A 23 16.30 2.99 11.93
N ARG A 24 15.76 2.00 12.63
CA ARG A 24 14.53 2.16 13.41
C ARG A 24 14.66 3.26 14.48
N ARG A 25 15.81 3.36 15.14
CA ARG A 25 16.05 4.41 16.13
C ARG A 25 15.98 5.80 15.51
N VAL A 26 16.53 5.97 14.32
CA VAL A 26 16.53 7.27 13.63
C VAL A 26 15.12 7.60 13.11
N LEU A 27 14.43 6.62 12.54
CA LEU A 27 13.06 6.80 12.00
C LEU A 27 12.00 7.02 13.10
N THR A 28 12.28 6.64 14.36
CA THR A 28 11.37 6.88 15.50
C THR A 28 11.67 8.23 16.18
N GLY A 29 12.64 8.99 15.67
CA GLY A 29 12.99 10.32 16.19
C GLY A 29 12.01 11.40 15.73
N ASP A 30 12.32 12.67 16.10
CA ASP A 30 11.46 13.85 15.93
C ASP A 30 11.10 14.19 14.47
N HIS A 31 11.79 13.65 13.48
CA HIS A 31 11.56 13.90 12.04
C HIS A 31 10.95 12.71 11.29
N GLY A 32 10.65 11.62 11.99
CA GLY A 32 9.97 10.46 11.44
C GLY A 32 10.61 9.90 10.17
N LEU A 33 9.77 9.60 9.17
CA LEU A 33 10.20 9.03 7.89
C LEU A 33 10.99 10.01 7.01
N HIS A 34 10.89 11.33 7.28
CA HIS A 34 11.56 12.37 6.49
C HIS A 34 12.87 12.84 7.13
N ALA A 35 13.38 12.09 8.10
CA ALA A 35 14.67 12.38 8.73
C ALA A 35 15.79 12.39 7.70
N ILE A 36 16.66 13.40 7.80
CA ILE A 36 17.88 13.47 6.99
C ILE A 36 18.90 12.53 7.63
N LEU A 37 19.34 11.55 6.85
CA LEU A 37 20.30 10.52 7.24
C LEU A 37 21.67 10.83 6.66
N ASP A 38 22.69 10.95 7.51
CA ASP A 38 24.07 11.01 7.07
C ASP A 38 24.63 9.59 6.89
N VAL A 39 24.60 9.09 5.64
CA VAL A 39 25.07 7.76 5.30
C VAL A 39 26.56 7.79 4.96
N THR A 40 27.35 7.01 5.67
CA THR A 40 28.77 6.81 5.38
C THR A 40 28.96 5.38 4.88
N LEU A 41 29.46 5.24 3.66
CA LEU A 41 29.74 3.94 3.06
C LEU A 41 31.08 3.38 3.59
N ASP A 42 31.11 2.08 3.88
CA ASP A 42 32.32 1.40 4.29
C ASP A 42 33.44 1.56 3.24
N GLY A 43 34.57 2.09 3.67
CA GLY A 43 35.72 2.38 2.80
C GLY A 43 35.71 3.77 2.15
N GLN A 44 34.67 4.56 2.33
CA GLN A 44 34.62 5.96 1.92
C GLN A 44 34.60 6.86 3.18
N LYS A 45 35.26 8.03 3.06
CA LYS A 45 35.27 9.04 4.15
C LYS A 45 34.21 10.12 3.94
N THR A 46 33.49 10.05 2.85
CA THR A 46 32.43 11.00 2.51
C THR A 46 31.11 10.54 3.08
N SER A 47 30.40 11.45 3.76
CA SER A 47 29.03 11.23 4.17
C SER A 47 28.08 11.75 3.07
N HIS A 48 27.02 11.03 2.83
CA HIS A 48 25.98 11.35 1.86
C HIS A 48 24.71 11.68 2.63
N ALA A 49 24.29 12.96 2.57
CA ALA A 49 23.01 13.36 3.14
C ALA A 49 21.88 12.74 2.29
N SER A 50 21.09 11.89 2.86
CA SER A 50 20.04 11.13 2.20
C SER A 50 18.76 11.11 3.01
N ILE A 51 17.64 10.89 2.34
CA ILE A 51 16.34 10.68 2.95
C ILE A 51 15.82 9.29 2.60
N LEU A 52 14.95 8.76 3.44
CA LEU A 52 14.20 7.55 3.15
C LEU A 52 13.11 7.88 2.13
N LYS A 53 13.24 7.36 0.91
CA LYS A 53 12.28 7.61 -0.17
C LYS A 53 11.16 6.58 -0.17
N ASP A 54 11.52 5.31 0.03
CA ASP A 54 10.58 4.20 0.08
C ASP A 54 11.09 3.11 1.01
N TYR A 55 10.18 2.32 1.55
CA TYR A 55 10.51 1.19 2.40
C TYR A 55 9.47 0.09 2.28
N GLN A 56 9.92 -1.14 2.39
CA GLN A 56 9.06 -2.32 2.37
C GLN A 56 9.07 -3.00 3.73
N VAL A 57 7.88 -3.31 4.23
CA VAL A 57 7.68 -3.98 5.51
C VAL A 57 6.99 -5.32 5.28
N ASP A 58 7.43 -6.35 5.97
CA ASP A 58 6.72 -7.62 6.06
C ASP A 58 5.39 -7.40 6.82
N PRO A 59 4.22 -7.59 6.18
CA PRO A 59 2.93 -7.32 6.81
C PRO A 59 2.62 -8.25 7.99
N ILE A 60 3.27 -9.42 8.05
CA ILE A 60 3.03 -10.42 9.10
C ILE A 60 3.98 -10.20 10.28
N ARG A 61 5.26 -9.97 10.00
CA ARG A 61 6.31 -9.89 11.03
C ARG A 61 6.65 -8.47 11.44
N GLY A 62 6.27 -7.46 10.64
CA GLY A 62 6.56 -6.05 10.89
C GLY A 62 8.05 -5.69 10.75
N HIS A 63 8.85 -6.52 10.08
CA HIS A 63 10.26 -6.24 9.81
C HIS A 63 10.43 -5.50 8.50
N LEU A 64 11.38 -4.59 8.45
CA LEU A 64 11.80 -3.94 7.21
C LEU A 64 12.53 -4.95 6.32
N ILE A 65 12.05 -5.08 5.08
CA ILE A 65 12.60 -5.99 4.06
C ILE A 65 13.57 -5.27 3.15
N HIS A 66 13.23 -4.06 2.72
CA HIS A 66 14.01 -3.24 1.80
C HIS A 66 13.88 -1.76 2.13
N ILE A 67 14.91 -0.98 1.82
CA ILE A 67 14.91 0.48 1.97
C ILE A 67 15.53 1.14 0.75
N ASP A 68 14.93 2.25 0.35
CA ASP A 68 15.41 3.09 -0.72
C ASP A 68 15.81 4.45 -0.14
N LEU A 69 17.10 4.73 -0.21
CA LEU A 69 17.67 6.00 0.24
C LEU A 69 17.99 6.86 -0.97
N GLN A 70 17.46 8.07 -0.97
CA GLN A 70 17.75 9.08 -1.98
C GLN A 70 18.71 10.13 -1.42
N GLU A 71 19.86 10.30 -2.07
CA GLU A 71 20.77 11.41 -1.75
C GLU A 71 20.13 12.74 -2.12
N VAL A 72 20.11 13.67 -1.20
CA VAL A 72 19.46 14.97 -1.35
C VAL A 72 20.43 16.10 -1.07
N ARG A 73 20.12 17.25 -1.66
CA ARG A 73 20.79 18.51 -1.36
C ARG A 73 19.84 19.38 -0.56
N LEU A 74 20.35 19.94 0.51
CA LEU A 74 19.53 20.79 1.41
C LEU A 74 18.99 22.05 0.74
N ASP A 75 19.62 22.48 -0.33
CA ASP A 75 19.30 23.71 -1.08
C ASP A 75 18.31 23.49 -2.22
N GLN A 76 17.83 22.26 -2.44
CA GLN A 76 16.94 21.93 -3.55
C GLN A 76 15.64 21.32 -3.06
N PRO A 77 14.48 21.77 -3.62
CA PRO A 77 13.22 21.16 -3.28
C PRO A 77 13.18 19.71 -3.77
N ILE A 78 12.56 18.87 -3.01
CA ILE A 78 12.36 17.44 -3.29
C ILE A 78 10.88 17.09 -3.17
N GLN A 79 10.49 16.04 -3.86
CA GLN A 79 9.16 15.49 -3.76
C GLN A 79 9.13 14.38 -2.71
N ALA A 80 8.21 14.51 -1.77
CA ALA A 80 7.99 13.55 -0.70
C ALA A 80 6.50 13.23 -0.57
N GLN A 81 6.19 12.06 0.00
CA GLN A 81 4.83 11.67 0.37
C GLN A 81 4.65 11.91 1.85
N VAL A 82 3.69 12.76 2.22
CA VAL A 82 3.43 13.10 3.61
C VAL A 82 2.09 12.50 4.03
N VAL A 83 2.07 11.88 5.21
CA VAL A 83 0.88 11.26 5.78
C VAL A 83 -0.08 12.34 6.30
N VAL A 84 -1.37 12.18 5.95
CA VAL A 84 -2.45 13.00 6.49
C VAL A 84 -3.08 12.29 7.68
N GLU A 85 -3.03 12.91 8.83
CA GLU A 85 -3.66 12.44 10.06
C GLU A 85 -4.97 13.18 10.29
N LEU A 86 -6.05 12.42 10.47
CA LEU A 86 -7.37 12.99 10.77
C LEU A 86 -7.47 13.24 12.27
N VAL A 87 -7.80 14.48 12.64
CA VAL A 87 -7.92 14.89 14.04
C VAL A 87 -9.38 15.24 14.36
N GLY A 88 -9.86 14.77 15.51
CA GLY A 88 -11.22 15.02 15.98
C GLY A 88 -12.21 13.90 15.65
N ASP A 89 -13.40 14.01 16.26
CA ASP A 89 -14.50 13.05 16.09
C ASP A 89 -15.61 13.73 15.27
N PRO A 90 -15.86 13.29 14.03
CA PRO A 90 -16.87 13.91 13.17
C PRO A 90 -18.28 13.74 13.75
N GLU A 91 -19.10 14.80 13.64
CA GLU A 91 -20.49 14.78 14.10
C GLU A 91 -21.30 13.71 13.35
N GLY A 92 -21.03 13.53 12.06
CA GLY A 92 -21.68 12.49 11.25
C GLY A 92 -21.44 11.06 11.74
N VAL A 93 -20.31 10.78 12.38
CA VAL A 93 -20.09 9.43 13.00
C VAL A 93 -20.96 9.26 14.23
N LYS A 94 -21.21 10.31 15.03
CA LYS A 94 -22.11 10.25 16.17
C LYS A 94 -23.56 10.02 15.77
N GLU A 95 -23.93 10.41 14.56
CA GLU A 95 -25.24 10.19 13.97
C GLU A 95 -25.38 8.83 13.27
N GLY A 96 -24.32 8.02 13.27
CA GLY A 96 -24.31 6.67 12.69
C GLY A 96 -23.65 6.57 11.33
N GLY A 97 -22.98 7.61 10.84
CA GLY A 97 -22.14 7.58 9.65
C GLY A 97 -20.82 6.84 9.87
N VAL A 98 -20.16 6.48 8.79
CA VAL A 98 -18.83 5.88 8.78
C VAL A 98 -17.85 6.84 8.13
N LEU A 99 -16.80 7.22 8.89
CA LEU A 99 -15.68 7.98 8.37
C LEU A 99 -14.77 7.05 7.54
N SER A 100 -14.56 7.40 6.28
CA SER A 100 -13.64 6.70 5.39
C SER A 100 -12.55 7.65 4.95
N GLN A 101 -11.30 7.32 5.23
CA GLN A 101 -10.13 8.01 4.70
C GLN A 101 -9.78 7.40 3.35
N VAL A 102 -10.01 8.15 2.27
CA VAL A 102 -9.78 7.71 0.89
C VAL A 102 -8.29 7.76 0.56
N GLN A 103 -7.66 8.88 0.88
CA GLN A 103 -6.23 9.06 0.66
C GLN A 103 -5.54 9.40 1.98
N ARG A 104 -4.49 8.65 2.27
CA ARG A 104 -3.72 8.78 3.51
C ARG A 104 -2.41 9.53 3.33
N GLU A 105 -1.94 9.61 2.11
CA GLU A 105 -0.66 10.21 1.76
C GLU A 105 -0.88 11.17 0.60
N ILE A 106 -0.23 12.31 0.63
CA ILE A 106 -0.25 13.31 -0.42
C ILE A 106 1.17 13.63 -0.88
N ASN A 107 1.30 13.96 -2.16
CA ASN A 107 2.59 14.34 -2.74
C ASN A 107 2.84 15.83 -2.52
N VAL A 108 3.95 16.13 -1.88
CA VAL A 108 4.38 17.50 -1.62
C VAL A 108 5.77 17.75 -2.20
N GLU A 109 6.02 19.00 -2.58
CA GLU A 109 7.34 19.49 -2.94
C GLU A 109 7.76 20.54 -1.92
N ALA A 110 8.87 20.29 -1.23
CA ALA A 110 9.41 21.19 -0.22
C ALA A 110 10.94 21.01 -0.07
N LEU A 111 11.58 21.90 0.66
CA LEU A 111 12.97 21.69 1.07
C LEU A 111 13.05 20.55 2.10
N PRO A 112 14.11 19.75 2.11
CA PRO A 112 14.24 18.59 3.01
C PRO A 112 14.05 18.92 4.50
N LEU A 113 14.38 20.14 4.90
CA LEU A 113 14.23 20.62 6.29
C LEU A 113 12.82 21.13 6.62
N GLU A 114 12.00 21.42 5.61
CA GLU A 114 10.65 22.00 5.75
C GLU A 114 9.53 20.98 5.56
N ILE A 115 9.88 19.73 5.22
CA ILE A 115 8.90 18.65 5.05
C ILE A 115 8.35 18.27 6.43
N PRO A 116 7.04 18.42 6.66
CA PRO A 116 6.42 17.99 7.91
C PRO A 116 6.33 16.46 7.97
N GLU A 117 6.40 15.90 9.17
CA GLU A 117 6.20 14.47 9.39
C GLU A 117 4.78 14.04 9.05
N ARG A 118 3.82 14.86 9.42
CA ARG A 118 2.38 14.64 9.22
C ARG A 118 1.65 15.95 8.97
N LEU A 119 0.54 15.86 8.30
CA LEU A 119 -0.40 16.97 8.09
C LEU A 119 -1.69 16.64 8.83
N GLU A 120 -2.09 17.51 9.74
CA GLU A 120 -3.30 17.34 10.53
C GLU A 120 -4.48 17.96 9.79
N LEU A 121 -5.54 17.17 9.63
CA LEU A 121 -6.81 17.60 9.05
C LEU A 121 -7.92 17.44 10.10
N ASP A 122 -8.55 18.56 10.48
CA ASP A 122 -9.66 18.54 11.43
C ASP A 122 -10.94 18.05 10.73
N VAL A 123 -11.48 16.96 11.25
CA VAL A 123 -12.72 16.33 10.76
C VAL A 123 -13.91 16.54 11.69
N SER A 124 -13.75 17.29 12.79
CA SER A 124 -14.77 17.40 13.85
C SER A 124 -16.12 17.94 13.35
N GLY A 125 -16.10 18.86 12.36
CA GLY A 125 -17.30 19.48 11.83
C GLY A 125 -17.96 18.74 10.67
N MET A 126 -17.50 17.52 10.31
CA MET A 126 -18.07 16.79 9.18
C MET A 126 -19.41 16.15 9.53
N ALA A 127 -20.44 16.46 8.72
CA ALA A 127 -21.75 15.80 8.74
C ALA A 127 -21.78 14.58 7.80
N ILE A 128 -22.87 13.81 7.86
CA ILE A 128 -23.08 12.69 6.96
C ILE A 128 -23.23 13.19 5.51
N GLY A 129 -22.44 12.65 4.60
CA GLY A 129 -22.39 13.06 3.20
C GLY A 129 -21.32 14.08 2.86
N ASP A 130 -20.61 14.61 3.86
CA ASP A 130 -19.53 15.58 3.64
C ASP A 130 -18.27 14.90 3.15
N THR A 131 -17.51 15.65 2.36
CA THR A 131 -16.24 15.22 1.77
C THR A 131 -15.22 16.32 1.94
N LEU A 132 -14.11 16.01 2.60
CA LEU A 132 -12.96 16.90 2.69
C LEU A 132 -11.96 16.62 1.59
N ARG A 133 -11.48 17.67 0.99
CA ARG A 133 -10.51 17.65 -0.11
C ARG A 133 -9.18 18.26 0.31
N LEU A 134 -8.19 18.12 -0.54
CA LEU A 134 -6.88 18.71 -0.31
C LEU A 134 -6.95 20.26 -0.20
N ALA A 135 -7.94 20.89 -0.84
CA ALA A 135 -8.19 22.35 -0.73
C ALA A 135 -8.55 22.81 0.69
N ASP A 136 -9.12 21.90 1.51
CA ASP A 136 -9.54 22.21 2.89
C ASP A 136 -8.38 22.10 3.89
N LEU A 137 -7.23 21.61 3.43
CA LEU A 137 -6.02 21.50 4.26
C LEU A 137 -5.41 22.91 4.46
N PRO A 138 -5.04 23.28 5.69
CA PRO A 138 -4.38 24.55 5.94
C PRO A 138 -3.03 24.62 5.18
N PRO A 139 -2.79 25.70 4.40
CA PRO A 139 -1.53 25.85 3.71
C PRO A 139 -0.39 25.99 4.71
N ARG A 140 0.71 25.24 4.49
CA ARG A 140 1.94 25.38 5.26
C ARG A 140 2.98 26.15 4.48
N GLU A 141 3.74 26.99 5.18
CA GLU A 141 4.85 27.73 4.59
C GLU A 141 5.95 26.74 4.13
N GLY A 142 6.47 26.97 2.92
CA GLY A 142 7.54 26.13 2.36
C GLY A 142 7.09 24.82 1.71
N VAL A 143 5.80 24.46 1.75
CA VAL A 143 5.27 23.24 1.17
C VAL A 143 4.35 23.55 -0.01
N THR A 144 4.64 22.95 -1.15
CA THR A 144 3.80 23.03 -2.36
C THR A 144 3.14 21.67 -2.58
N TYR A 145 1.82 21.64 -2.64
CA TYR A 145 1.07 20.41 -2.97
C TYR A 145 1.13 20.16 -4.46
N LEU A 146 1.54 18.95 -4.87
CA LEU A 146 1.62 18.54 -6.27
C LEU A 146 0.31 17.95 -6.78
N ASP A 147 -0.47 17.39 -5.87
CA ASP A 147 -1.78 16.81 -6.17
C ASP A 147 -2.80 17.91 -6.44
N ASN A 148 -3.81 17.63 -7.26
CA ASN A 148 -4.85 18.58 -7.60
C ASN A 148 -5.77 18.82 -6.38
N PRO A 149 -5.81 20.06 -5.83
CA PRO A 149 -6.53 20.33 -4.58
C PRO A 149 -8.05 20.12 -4.69
N GLU A 150 -8.63 20.24 -5.87
CA GLU A 150 -10.08 20.10 -6.07
C GLU A 150 -10.51 18.63 -6.31
N GLU A 151 -9.62 17.80 -6.86
CA GLU A 151 -9.93 16.41 -7.21
C GLU A 151 -9.54 15.41 -6.11
N THR A 152 -8.51 15.76 -5.33
CA THR A 152 -7.99 14.85 -4.30
C THR A 152 -8.87 14.85 -3.07
N VAL A 153 -9.60 13.75 -2.88
CA VAL A 153 -10.46 13.52 -1.71
C VAL A 153 -9.63 12.86 -0.61
N LEU A 154 -9.59 13.49 0.56
CA LEU A 154 -8.86 12.99 1.74
C LEU A 154 -9.76 12.13 2.63
N ALA A 155 -10.92 12.66 3.00
CA ALA A 155 -11.85 11.96 3.88
C ALA A 155 -13.30 12.18 3.45
N THR A 156 -14.15 11.19 3.69
CA THR A 156 -15.60 11.29 3.47
C THR A 156 -16.36 10.57 4.59
N VAL A 157 -17.53 11.12 4.95
CA VAL A 157 -18.45 10.49 5.89
C VAL A 157 -19.66 9.98 5.13
N THR A 158 -19.86 8.66 5.12
CA THR A 158 -20.98 8.02 4.40
C THR A 158 -21.92 7.31 5.38
N MET A 159 -23.18 7.13 4.96
CA MET A 159 -24.09 6.25 5.69
C MET A 159 -23.65 4.80 5.48
N PRO A 160 -23.63 3.98 6.56
CA PRO A 160 -23.40 2.55 6.40
C PRO A 160 -24.52 1.97 5.54
N THR A 161 -24.16 1.30 4.46
CA THR A 161 -25.10 0.47 3.72
C THR A 161 -25.44 -0.73 4.59
N GLN A 162 -26.65 -0.78 5.15
CA GLN A 162 -27.16 -2.00 5.75
C GLN A 162 -27.33 -3.01 4.61
N ILE A 163 -26.45 -3.97 4.56
CA ILE A 163 -26.69 -5.18 3.79
C ILE A 163 -27.83 -5.88 4.55
N VAL A 164 -29.05 -5.69 4.09
CA VAL A 164 -30.15 -6.56 4.50
C VAL A 164 -29.80 -7.92 3.89
N GLU A 165 -29.21 -8.78 4.71
CA GLU A 165 -29.16 -10.21 4.41
C GLU A 165 -30.62 -10.61 4.19
N PRO A 166 -30.98 -11.14 2.99
CA PRO A 166 -32.33 -11.63 2.82
C PRO A 166 -32.51 -12.74 3.85
N GLU A 167 -33.40 -12.50 4.83
CA GLU A 167 -33.92 -13.57 5.69
C GLU A 167 -34.35 -14.68 4.74
N PRO A 168 -33.90 -15.93 4.97
CA PRO A 168 -34.43 -17.04 4.20
C PRO A 168 -35.95 -17.05 4.46
N GLU A 169 -36.72 -16.75 3.42
CA GLU A 169 -38.15 -17.02 3.43
C GLU A 169 -38.29 -18.52 3.74
N GLU A 170 -38.70 -18.81 4.97
CA GLU A 170 -39.24 -20.12 5.33
C GLU A 170 -40.45 -20.30 4.41
N GLU A 171 -40.26 -21.08 3.33
CA GLU A 171 -41.35 -21.64 2.60
C GLU A 171 -42.16 -22.47 3.56
N GLU A 172 -43.29 -21.91 4.00
CA GLU A 172 -44.40 -22.68 4.60
C GLU A 172 -44.79 -23.74 3.58
N LEU A 173 -44.32 -24.96 3.81
CA LEU A 173 -44.82 -26.16 3.19
C LEU A 173 -46.30 -26.30 3.57
N ALA A 174 -47.17 -25.79 2.70
CA ALA A 174 -48.58 -26.15 2.75
C ALA A 174 -48.72 -27.66 2.50
N GLU A 175 -49.15 -28.30 3.54
CA GLU A 175 -49.66 -29.67 3.58
C GLU A 175 -50.75 -29.89 2.50
N GLY A 176 -50.58 -30.94 1.72
CA GLY A 176 -51.70 -31.61 1.12
C GLY A 176 -51.67 -31.71 -0.41
N GLU A 177 -51.11 -32.78 -0.94
CA GLU A 177 -51.88 -33.62 -1.88
C GLU A 177 -51.14 -34.93 -2.19
N GLU A 178 -51.95 -35.96 -2.23
CA GLU A 178 -51.73 -37.40 -2.27
C GLU A 178 -50.78 -37.88 -3.38
N LEU A 179 -50.02 -38.92 -3.02
CA LEU A 179 -49.27 -39.79 -3.89
C LEU A 179 -50.17 -40.55 -4.92
N PRO A 180 -49.73 -40.80 -6.12
CA PRO A 180 -50.02 -42.08 -6.76
C PRO A 180 -48.73 -42.91 -6.86
N GLU A 181 -48.90 -44.12 -6.38
CA GLU A 181 -48.05 -45.29 -6.51
C GLU A 181 -47.62 -45.58 -7.99
N GLY A 182 -46.37 -46.01 -8.08
CA GLY A 182 -45.98 -46.96 -9.09
C GLY A 182 -45.28 -46.36 -10.34
N VAL A 183 -43.96 -46.55 -10.35
CA VAL A 183 -43.26 -47.22 -11.45
C VAL A 183 -41.84 -47.55 -10.99
N GLU A 184 -41.52 -48.78 -11.28
CA GLU A 184 -40.34 -49.61 -10.99
C GLU A 184 -39.00 -48.99 -11.35
N VAL A 185 -38.03 -49.39 -10.54
CA VAL A 185 -36.57 -49.28 -10.74
C VAL A 185 -36.15 -50.28 -11.83
N PRO A 186 -35.18 -49.98 -12.66
CA PRO A 186 -34.16 -50.97 -12.96
C PRO A 186 -32.78 -50.51 -12.52
N GLU A 187 -32.20 -51.39 -11.81
CA GLU A 187 -30.84 -51.64 -11.47
C GLU A 187 -29.92 -51.72 -12.74
N GLY A 188 -28.68 -51.30 -12.57
CA GLY A 188 -27.58 -51.73 -13.43
C GLY A 188 -26.91 -50.55 -14.12
N GLU A 189 -25.75 -50.20 -13.86
CA GLU A 189 -24.45 -50.78 -14.20
C GLU A 189 -23.36 -49.74 -14.03
N GLU A 190 -22.37 -50.15 -13.30
CA GLU A 190 -20.92 -49.99 -13.46
C GLU A 190 -20.29 -48.63 -13.73
N ALA A 191 -19.41 -48.32 -12.80
CA ALA A 191 -18.24 -47.42 -12.97
C ALA A 191 -17.26 -47.98 -14.03
N PRO A 192 -16.42 -47.15 -14.59
CA PRO A 192 -15.04 -47.47 -14.60
C PRO A 192 -14.12 -46.39 -14.07
N GLU A 193 -13.24 -46.85 -13.21
CA GLU A 193 -11.88 -46.37 -12.99
C GLU A 193 -11.14 -46.11 -14.30
N GLY A 194 -10.27 -45.15 -14.31
CA GLY A 194 -9.31 -44.96 -15.37
C GLY A 194 -8.51 -43.68 -15.23
N ALA A 195 -7.46 -43.72 -14.41
CA ALA A 195 -6.04 -43.56 -14.75
C ALA A 195 -5.64 -42.17 -15.30
N ALA A 196 -4.86 -41.47 -14.49
CA ALA A 196 -3.50 -41.01 -14.72
C ALA A 196 -3.06 -40.87 -16.19
N GLU A 197 -2.60 -39.67 -16.51
CA GLU A 197 -1.34 -39.53 -17.26
C GLU A 197 -0.93 -38.04 -17.35
N ALA A 198 0.27 -37.76 -16.84
CA ALA A 198 1.06 -36.59 -17.18
C ALA A 198 1.81 -36.88 -18.51
N PRO A 199 2.09 -35.88 -19.31
CA PRO A 199 3.28 -35.90 -20.14
C PRO A 199 4.14 -34.67 -19.87
N ALA A 200 5.37 -34.81 -19.38
CA ALA A 200 6.57 -35.06 -20.16
C ALA A 200 7.01 -33.86 -21.02
N GLU A 201 8.10 -33.27 -20.56
CA GLU A 201 9.01 -32.42 -21.34
C GLU A 201 9.42 -33.08 -22.66
N PRO A 202 9.90 -32.30 -23.62
CA PRO A 202 10.99 -32.77 -24.43
C PRO A 202 12.23 -31.87 -24.32
N GLU A 203 13.31 -32.57 -24.00
CA GLU A 203 14.68 -32.16 -24.23
C GLU A 203 15.03 -32.03 -25.71
N ALA A 204 16.06 -31.18 -25.90
CA ALA A 204 17.22 -31.41 -26.78
C ALA A 204 17.10 -31.20 -28.28
N GLY A 205 18.07 -30.46 -28.72
CA GLY A 205 18.59 -30.36 -30.10
C GLY A 205 19.60 -29.23 -30.20
N ALA A 206 20.67 -29.41 -29.87
CA ALA A 206 22.06 -29.64 -30.29
C ALA A 206 22.43 -29.06 -31.66
N ALA A 207 23.56 -28.36 -31.64
CA ALA A 207 24.63 -28.31 -32.62
C ALA A 207 24.58 -27.38 -33.83
N GLY A 208 25.71 -26.73 -34.03
CA GLY A 208 26.21 -26.14 -35.27
C GLY A 208 26.87 -24.79 -35.00
N GLU A 209 28.07 -24.70 -34.62
CA GLU A 209 29.39 -24.82 -35.31
C GLU A 209 29.66 -23.72 -36.36
N GLN A 210 30.73 -22.98 -36.09
CA GLN A 210 31.75 -22.42 -36.95
C GLN A 210 31.48 -21.15 -37.76
N GLY A 211 32.45 -20.23 -37.61
CA GLY A 211 32.89 -19.38 -38.67
C GLY A 211 33.54 -18.05 -38.26
N THR A 212 34.77 -18.11 -37.88
CA THR A 212 35.96 -17.35 -38.32
C THR A 212 35.81 -15.91 -38.89
N ALA A 213 36.66 -15.07 -38.33
CA ALA A 213 37.54 -14.07 -38.94
C ALA A 213 36.92 -12.79 -39.58
N GLU A 214 37.27 -11.63 -39.13
CA GLU A 214 38.42 -10.73 -39.39
C GLU A 214 38.38 -9.54 -38.43
#